data_896b0c4bf594baa022e5fb7db4bb3523
#
_entry.id   896b0c4bf594baa022e5fb7db4bb3523
#
_cell.length_a   1.000
_cell.length_b   1.000
_cell.length_c   1.000
_cell.angle_alpha   90.00
_cell.angle_beta   90.00
_cell.angle_gamma   90.00
#
_symmetry.space_group_name_H-M   'P 1'
#
loop_
_entity.id
_entity.type
_entity.pdbx_description
1 polymer ?
#
loop_
_entity_poly.entity_id
_entity_poly.type
_entity_poly.pdbx_seq_one_letter_code
_entity_poly.pdbx_strand_id
1 'polypeptide(L)'
;MKNLIPLLVVAAVALSMSSARAADVKALYEKNCAKCHGADGKADTKMGKKLNVKDLTDAKVQAEFTDEQAFKMIKEGRKDKDDKVLMKPLEGATDEEIKALVAYSRSFKK
;
A
#
# COMPACT_ATOMS: atom_id res chain seq x y z
N MET A 1 28.97 -37.10 34.66
CA MET A 1 28.82 -36.72 34.32
C MET A 1 28.16 -35.98 33.82
N LYS A 2 27.81 -35.41 33.44
CA LYS A 2 27.34 -34.78 33.14
C LYS A 2 26.85 -34.06 32.44
N ASN A 3 26.37 -33.67 31.92
CA ASN A 3 25.99 -33.02 31.30
C ASN A 3 25.35 -32.24 30.77
N LEU A 4 25.07 -31.58 30.44
CA LEU A 4 24.62 -30.76 30.03
C LEU A 4 24.10 -30.13 29.26
N ILE A 5 23.62 -29.62 28.92
CA ILE A 5 23.06 -29.02 28.24
C ILE A 5 22.47 -28.12 27.73
N PRO A 6 22.28 -27.48 27.22
CA PRO A 6 21.97 -26.60 26.65
C PRO A 6 21.19 -26.03 26.03
N LEU A 7 20.82 -25.41 25.90
CA LEU A 7 20.10 -24.78 25.53
C LEU A 7 19.82 -24.06 24.69
N LEU A 8 19.32 -23.61 24.38
CA LEU A 8 18.76 -23.11 23.61
C LEU A 8 18.25 -21.97 23.37
N VAL A 9 18.26 -21.44 22.94
CA VAL A 9 17.97 -20.35 22.61
C VAL A 9 17.18 -20.10 21.58
N VAL A 10 16.39 -19.51 21.62
CA VAL A 10 15.59 -19.33 20.64
C VAL A 10 15.36 -18.01 20.42
N ALA A 11 15.58 -17.45 19.60
CA ALA A 11 15.43 -16.16 19.43
C ALA A 11 14.34 -15.84 18.59
N ALA A 12 13.43 -15.32 18.95
CA ALA A 12 12.40 -15.00 18.13
C ALA A 12 12.51 -13.61 17.75
N VAL A 13 12.93 -13.34 16.69
CA VAL A 13 13.14 -12.01 16.32
C VAL A 13 12.17 -11.49 15.32
N ALA A 14 11.20 -12.18 14.95
CA ALA A 14 10.42 -11.79 13.81
C ALA A 14 9.41 -10.68 14.02
N LEU A 15 9.09 -10.33 15.25
CA LEU A 15 7.96 -9.43 15.45
C LEU A 15 8.25 -7.95 15.31
N SER A 16 9.45 -7.53 15.52
CA SER A 16 9.73 -6.10 15.48
C SER A 16 9.74 -5.51 14.08
N MET A 17 9.91 -6.33 13.06
CA MET A 17 10.00 -5.84 11.70
C MET A 17 8.66 -5.44 11.12
N SER A 18 7.58 -6.06 11.54
CA SER A 18 6.28 -5.73 10.96
C SER A 18 5.78 -4.36 11.39
N SER A 19 6.11 -3.91 12.59
CA SER A 19 5.73 -2.56 13.03
C SER A 19 6.45 -1.49 12.23
N ALA A 20 7.73 -1.70 11.96
CA ALA A 20 8.51 -0.75 11.17
C ALA A 20 7.99 -0.66 9.75
N ARG A 21 7.64 -1.80 9.15
CA ARG A 21 7.07 -1.81 7.81
C ARG A 21 5.73 -1.11 7.74
N ALA A 22 4.88 -1.30 8.75
CA ALA A 22 3.59 -0.64 8.78
C ALA A 22 3.73 0.88 8.84
N ALA A 23 4.67 1.38 9.65
CA ALA A 23 4.93 2.80 9.74
C ALA A 23 5.50 3.35 8.44
N ASP A 24 6.41 2.60 7.80
CA ASP A 24 7.02 3.01 6.55
C ASP A 24 5.99 3.05 5.41
N VAL A 25 5.08 2.10 5.39
CA VAL A 25 4.03 2.04 4.37
C VAL A 25 3.08 3.22 4.51
N LYS A 26 2.71 3.55 5.73
CA LYS A 26 1.85 4.70 5.97
C LYS A 26 2.51 5.99 5.48
N ALA A 27 3.79 6.18 5.80
CA ALA A 27 4.53 7.35 5.35
C ALA A 27 4.65 7.38 3.83
N LEU A 28 4.91 6.24 3.23
CA LEU A 28 5.01 6.11 1.78
C LEU A 28 3.69 6.46 1.10
N TYR A 29 2.58 5.98 1.66
CA TYR A 29 1.25 6.29 1.15
C TYR A 29 0.96 7.79 1.30
N GLU A 30 1.22 8.36 2.45
CA GLU A 30 0.95 9.77 2.69
C GLU A 30 1.74 10.67 1.76
N LYS A 31 2.96 10.29 1.46
CA LYS A 31 3.82 11.08 0.59
C LYS A 31 3.40 11.00 -0.89
N ASN A 32 2.97 9.83 -1.34
CA ASN A 32 2.80 9.58 -2.78
C ASN A 32 1.36 9.39 -3.22
N CYS A 33 0.46 9.05 -2.34
CA CYS A 33 -0.89 8.64 -2.71
C CYS A 33 -1.98 9.51 -2.12
N ALA A 34 -1.77 10.04 -0.93
CA ALA A 34 -2.81 10.74 -0.20
C ALA A 34 -3.26 12.04 -0.88
N LYS A 35 -2.44 12.63 -1.71
CA LYS A 35 -2.81 13.88 -2.40
C LYS A 35 -4.07 13.69 -3.23
N CYS A 36 -4.24 12.53 -3.83
CA CYS A 36 -5.43 12.20 -4.61
C CYS A 36 -6.39 11.34 -3.82
N HIS A 37 -5.88 10.23 -3.24
CA HIS A 37 -6.72 9.24 -2.58
C HIS A 37 -7.17 9.67 -1.18
N GLY A 38 -6.52 10.65 -0.58
CA GLY A 38 -6.81 11.08 0.80
C GLY A 38 -6.12 10.18 1.82
N ALA A 39 -5.83 10.74 2.98
CA ALA A 39 -5.22 9.97 4.06
C ALA A 39 -6.15 8.84 4.54
N ASP A 40 -7.45 9.02 4.38
CA ASP A 40 -8.47 8.06 4.76
C ASP A 40 -8.96 7.20 3.58
N GLY A 41 -8.41 7.37 2.39
CA GLY A 41 -8.77 6.61 1.20
C GLY A 41 -10.07 7.04 0.54
N LYS A 42 -10.73 8.09 1.04
CA LYS A 42 -12.04 8.50 0.50
C LYS A 42 -11.96 9.33 -0.76
N ALA A 43 -10.77 9.69 -1.19
CA ALA A 43 -10.56 10.53 -2.36
C ALA A 43 -11.26 11.90 -2.26
N ASP A 44 -11.54 12.34 -1.03
CA ASP A 44 -12.19 13.63 -0.80
C ASP A 44 -11.13 14.72 -0.72
N THR A 45 -10.40 14.87 -1.80
CA THR A 45 -9.33 15.86 -1.95
C THR A 45 -9.59 16.63 -3.23
N LYS A 46 -8.92 17.76 -3.36
CA LYS A 46 -9.07 18.58 -4.57
C LYS A 46 -8.67 17.78 -5.81
N MET A 47 -7.52 17.12 -5.75
CA MET A 47 -7.05 16.33 -6.90
C MET A 47 -7.88 15.06 -7.10
N GLY A 48 -8.34 14.44 -6.02
CA GLY A 48 -9.21 13.27 -6.12
C GLY A 48 -10.49 13.59 -6.85
N LYS A 49 -11.09 14.73 -6.55
CA LYS A 49 -12.30 15.17 -7.24
C LYS A 49 -12.03 15.55 -8.68
N LYS A 50 -10.93 16.21 -8.93
CA LYS A 50 -10.55 16.63 -10.29
C LYS A 50 -10.33 15.44 -11.21
N LEU A 51 -9.73 14.36 -10.69
CA LEU A 51 -9.39 13.19 -11.49
C LEU A 51 -10.42 12.06 -11.36
N ASN A 52 -11.52 12.30 -10.64
CA ASN A 52 -12.55 11.28 -10.41
C ASN A 52 -12.00 10.02 -9.77
N VAL A 53 -11.13 10.20 -8.78
CA VAL A 53 -10.56 9.08 -8.04
C VAL A 53 -11.65 8.46 -7.17
N LYS A 54 -11.70 7.15 -7.16
CA LYS A 54 -12.76 6.44 -6.45
C LYS A 54 -12.44 6.28 -4.97
N ASP A 55 -13.52 6.13 -4.20
CA ASP A 55 -13.42 5.98 -2.75
C ASP A 55 -12.98 4.56 -2.39
N LEU A 56 -11.79 4.43 -1.83
CA LEU A 56 -11.24 3.13 -1.47
C LEU A 56 -11.86 2.52 -0.21
N THR A 57 -12.70 3.27 0.51
CA THR A 57 -13.44 2.70 1.64
C THR A 57 -14.65 1.91 1.17
N ASP A 58 -15.07 2.09 -0.07
CA ASP A 58 -16.23 1.43 -0.63
C ASP A 58 -15.88 0.00 -1.06
N ALA A 59 -16.57 -0.98 -0.49
CA ALA A 59 -16.34 -2.37 -0.82
C ALA A 59 -16.55 -2.67 -2.31
N LYS A 60 -17.48 -1.97 -2.96
CA LYS A 60 -17.71 -2.16 -4.39
C LYS A 60 -16.53 -1.71 -5.22
N VAL A 61 -15.92 -0.60 -4.83
CA VAL A 61 -14.72 -0.10 -5.49
C VAL A 61 -13.58 -1.09 -5.31
N GLN A 62 -13.41 -1.61 -4.10
CA GLN A 62 -12.37 -2.59 -3.82
C GLN A 62 -12.54 -3.87 -4.64
N ALA A 63 -13.78 -4.22 -4.98
CA ALA A 63 -14.06 -5.40 -5.77
C ALA A 63 -13.80 -5.21 -7.27
N GLU A 64 -13.59 -3.98 -7.72
CA GLU A 64 -13.39 -3.70 -9.14
C GLU A 64 -12.00 -4.09 -9.65
N PHE A 65 -11.07 -4.34 -8.75
CA PHE A 65 -9.69 -4.66 -9.15
C PHE A 65 -9.09 -5.75 -8.28
N THR A 66 -8.16 -6.49 -8.86
CA THR A 66 -7.40 -7.51 -8.14
C THR A 66 -6.16 -6.86 -7.52
N ASP A 67 -5.54 -7.57 -6.59
CA ASP A 67 -4.28 -7.10 -6.01
C ASP A 67 -3.20 -6.96 -7.09
N GLU A 68 -3.20 -7.86 -8.08
CA GLU A 68 -2.24 -7.77 -9.18
C GLU A 68 -2.46 -6.53 -10.02
N GLN A 69 -3.71 -6.19 -10.29
CA GLN A 69 -4.04 -4.98 -11.03
C GLN A 69 -3.64 -3.74 -10.25
N ALA A 70 -3.88 -3.75 -8.94
CA ALA A 70 -3.48 -2.63 -8.08
C ALA A 70 -1.96 -2.48 -8.06
N PHE A 71 -1.24 -3.58 -7.95
CA PHE A 71 0.22 -3.57 -8.00
C PHE A 71 0.71 -2.94 -9.30
N LYS A 72 0.16 -3.37 -10.41
CA LYS A 72 0.56 -2.87 -11.72
C LYS A 72 0.25 -1.38 -11.87
N MET A 73 -0.91 -0.94 -11.39
CA MET A 73 -1.27 0.47 -11.42
C MET A 73 -0.32 1.34 -10.61
N ILE A 74 0.08 0.87 -9.45
CA ILE A 74 1.03 1.62 -8.62
C ILE A 74 2.40 1.68 -9.29
N LYS A 75 2.85 0.55 -9.80
CA LYS A 75 4.18 0.45 -10.39
C LYS A 75 4.30 1.20 -11.71
N GLU A 76 3.31 1.08 -12.56
CA GLU A 76 3.36 1.60 -13.93
C GLU A 76 2.52 2.86 -14.14
N GLY A 77 1.67 3.18 -13.18
CA GLY A 77 0.78 4.31 -13.32
C GLY A 77 -0.46 3.96 -14.13
N ARG A 78 -1.28 4.96 -14.35
CA ARG A 78 -2.52 4.79 -15.08
C ARG A 78 -2.76 6.00 -15.96
N LYS A 79 -3.21 5.75 -17.17
CA LYS A 79 -3.58 6.79 -18.13
C LYS A 79 -4.98 6.54 -18.64
N ASP A 80 -5.64 7.59 -19.08
CA ASP A 80 -6.92 7.43 -19.76
C ASP A 80 -6.72 7.16 -21.25
N LYS A 81 -7.83 7.06 -21.99
CA LYS A 81 -7.78 6.76 -23.41
C LYS A 81 -7.10 7.85 -24.24
N ASP A 82 -7.01 9.06 -23.71
CA ASP A 82 -6.38 10.18 -24.36
C ASP A 82 -4.92 10.37 -23.91
N ASP A 83 -4.37 9.34 -23.27
CA ASP A 83 -3.00 9.33 -22.78
C ASP A 83 -2.74 10.33 -21.65
N LYS A 84 -3.80 10.84 -21.04
CA LYS A 84 -3.67 11.73 -19.88
C LYS A 84 -3.33 10.91 -18.65
N VAL A 85 -2.33 11.34 -17.92
CA VAL A 85 -1.91 10.63 -16.70
C VAL A 85 -2.93 10.84 -15.59
N LEU A 86 -3.56 9.75 -15.18
CA LEU A 86 -4.50 9.75 -14.06
C LEU A 86 -3.80 9.38 -12.76
N MET A 87 -2.81 8.52 -12.84
CA MET A 87 -2.00 8.11 -11.70
C MET A 87 -0.56 7.97 -12.17
N LYS A 88 0.35 8.67 -11.51
CA LYS A 88 1.76 8.59 -11.87
C LYS A 88 2.36 7.28 -11.38
N PRO A 89 3.30 6.69 -12.13
CA PRO A 89 4.01 5.52 -11.63
C PRO A 89 4.79 5.89 -10.38
N LEU A 90 4.83 4.98 -9.43
CA LEU A 90 5.62 5.16 -8.23
C LEU A 90 7.04 4.70 -8.50
N GLU A 91 7.95 5.64 -8.62
CA GLU A 91 9.34 5.34 -8.90
C GLU A 91 10.12 5.20 -7.61
N GLY A 92 11.13 4.35 -7.64
CA GLY A 92 12.03 4.19 -6.50
C GLY A 92 11.53 3.29 -5.39
N ALA A 93 10.34 2.73 -5.53
CA ALA A 93 9.81 1.80 -4.54
C ALA A 93 10.12 0.37 -4.96
N THR A 94 10.40 -0.48 -3.98
CA THR A 94 10.61 -1.90 -4.24
C THR A 94 9.28 -2.59 -4.47
N ASP A 95 9.32 -3.75 -5.10
CA ASP A 95 8.10 -4.55 -5.30
C ASP A 95 7.43 -4.89 -3.97
N GLU A 96 8.22 -5.12 -2.92
CA GLU A 96 7.65 -5.39 -1.60
C GLU A 96 6.95 -4.19 -1.02
N GLU A 97 7.51 -3.00 -1.21
CA GLU A 97 6.86 -1.77 -0.78
C GLU A 97 5.55 -1.56 -1.54
N ILE A 98 5.52 -1.86 -2.81
CA ILE A 98 4.30 -1.74 -3.62
C ILE A 98 3.25 -2.74 -3.15
N LYS A 99 3.64 -3.98 -2.87
CA LYS A 99 2.73 -4.97 -2.31
C LYS A 99 2.15 -4.50 -0.98
N ALA A 100 2.98 -3.88 -0.15
CA ALA A 100 2.52 -3.34 1.12
C ALA A 100 1.54 -2.19 0.92
N LEU A 101 1.75 -1.37 -0.09
CA LEU A 101 0.80 -0.31 -0.45
C LEU A 101 -0.53 -0.86 -0.92
N VAL A 102 -0.53 -1.96 -1.67
CA VAL A 102 -1.77 -2.62 -2.07
C VAL A 102 -2.54 -3.07 -0.82
N ALA A 103 -1.84 -3.71 0.12
CA ALA A 103 -2.47 -4.16 1.36
C ALA A 103 -2.98 -2.97 2.18
N TYR A 104 -2.22 -1.88 2.22
CA TYR A 104 -2.63 -0.66 2.90
C TYR A 104 -3.91 -0.09 2.29
N SER A 105 -3.97 -0.06 0.96
CA SER A 105 -5.17 0.41 0.25
C SER A 105 -6.39 -0.46 0.56
N ARG A 106 -6.18 -1.77 0.65
CA ARG A 106 -7.27 -2.69 1.02
C ARG A 106 -7.76 -2.45 2.44
N SER A 107 -6.90 -1.94 3.32
CA SER A 107 -7.28 -1.71 4.71
C SER A 107 -8.28 -0.59 4.89
N PHE A 108 -8.48 0.25 3.89
CA PHE A 108 -9.50 1.29 3.95
C PHE A 108 -10.92 0.77 3.80
N LYS A 109 -11.08 -0.43 3.28
CA LYS A 109 -12.39 -1.01 3.04
C LYS A 109 -13.21 -1.08 4.32
N LYS A 110 -14.43 -0.61 4.26
CA LYS A 110 -15.38 -0.65 5.37
C LYS A 110 -16.49 -1.65 5.12
#